data_ee07a4c417fa82cb0cebfdfa9f1254b6
#
_entry.id   ee07a4c417fa82cb0cebfdfa9f1254b6
#
_cell.length_a   1.000
_cell.length_b   1.000
_cell.length_c   1.000
_cell.angle_alpha   90.00
_cell.angle_beta   90.00
_cell.angle_gamma   90.00
#
_symmetry.space_group_name_H-M   'P 1'
#
loop_
_entity.id
_entity.type
_entity.pdbx_description
1 polymer ?
#
loop_
_entity_poly.entity_id
_entity_poly.type
_entity_poly.pdbx_seq_one_letter_code
_entity_poly.pdbx_strand_id
1 'polypeptide(L)'
;MSRLAPTLDRPPDDIDRLVHEPARLKILSQLYVVEAADFLFVMQQTGLTQGNLSSHMSKLEAAGYVEVQKEFAGKRPRTLLSLTPEGRAALEGYVSSMKRLLNTVLV
;
A
#
# COMPACT_ATOMS: atom_id res chain seq x y z
N MET A 1 -0.05 20.26 35.22
CA MET A 1 -0.26 20.99 33.99
C MET A 1 -1.30 20.24 33.13
N SER A 2 -2.28 20.97 32.69
CA SER A 2 -3.34 20.38 31.87
C SER A 2 -2.84 20.06 30.45
N ARG A 3 -3.25 18.92 29.92
CA ARG A 3 -2.95 18.53 28.55
C ARG A 3 -4.19 18.52 27.65
N LEU A 4 -5.13 19.40 27.97
CA LEU A 4 -6.31 19.54 27.17
C LEU A 4 -5.93 20.09 25.78
N ALA A 5 -6.36 19.38 24.73
CA ALA A 5 -6.13 19.85 23.38
C ALA A 5 -7.07 21.00 23.05
N PRO A 6 -6.62 21.97 22.25
CA PRO A 6 -7.53 23.00 21.77
C PRO A 6 -8.56 22.41 20.83
N THR A 7 -9.71 23.07 20.74
CA THR A 7 -10.71 22.72 19.75
C THR A 7 -10.25 23.24 18.39
N LEU A 8 -10.14 22.35 17.42
CA LEU A 8 -9.70 22.70 16.06
C LEU A 8 -10.87 22.57 15.10
N ASP A 9 -10.97 23.53 14.19
CA ASP A 9 -12.04 23.54 13.18
C ASP A 9 -11.77 22.58 12.04
N ARG A 10 -10.51 22.23 11.80
CA ARG A 10 -10.16 21.29 10.74
C ARG A 10 -9.91 19.91 11.32
N PRO A 11 -10.28 18.86 10.59
CA PRO A 11 -9.95 17.51 11.03
C PRO A 11 -8.44 17.29 10.97
N PRO A 12 -7.92 16.32 11.73
CA PRO A 12 -6.52 15.91 11.59
C PRO A 12 -6.26 15.37 10.19
N ASP A 13 -5.00 15.32 9.80
CA ASP A 13 -4.60 14.69 8.53
C ASP A 13 -5.18 13.28 8.46
N ASP A 14 -5.83 12.98 7.35
CA ASP A 14 -6.37 11.65 7.12
C ASP A 14 -5.25 10.69 6.77
N ILE A 15 -5.25 9.56 7.46
CA ILE A 15 -4.40 8.43 7.12
C ILE A 15 -5.18 7.54 6.17
N ASP A 16 -4.61 7.26 5.01
CA ASP A 16 -5.25 6.38 4.03
C ASP A 16 -5.41 4.99 4.64
N ARG A 17 -6.65 4.61 4.94
CA ARG A 17 -6.96 3.36 5.63
C ARG A 17 -6.73 2.13 4.77
N LEU A 18 -6.80 2.30 3.46
CA LEU A 18 -6.53 1.20 2.56
C LEU A 18 -5.03 0.86 2.56
N VAL A 19 -4.19 1.89 2.59
CA VAL A 19 -2.74 1.73 2.68
C VAL A 19 -2.32 1.34 4.10
N HIS A 20 -3.01 1.87 5.11
CA HIS A 20 -2.67 1.68 6.53
C HIS A 20 -3.11 0.30 7.03
N GLU A 21 -2.48 -0.71 6.50
CA GLU A 21 -2.70 -2.10 6.89
C GLU A 21 -1.40 -2.86 6.61
N PRO A 22 -0.89 -3.65 7.58
CA PRO A 22 0.45 -4.23 7.46
C PRO A 22 0.69 -5.02 6.19
N ALA A 23 -0.24 -5.88 5.79
CA ALA A 23 -0.06 -6.70 4.59
C ALA A 23 -0.06 -5.84 3.32
N ARG A 24 -1.02 -4.93 3.21
CA ARG A 24 -1.09 -4.04 2.04
C ARG A 24 0.10 -3.10 1.98
N LEU A 25 0.57 -2.62 3.12
CA LEU A 25 1.76 -1.78 3.18
C LEU A 25 2.99 -2.53 2.67
N LYS A 26 3.15 -3.80 3.04
CA LYS A 26 4.23 -4.65 2.53
C LYS A 26 4.14 -4.81 1.01
N ILE A 27 2.94 -5.09 0.50
CA ILE A 27 2.71 -5.24 -0.94
C ILE A 27 3.09 -3.96 -1.69
N LEU A 28 2.53 -2.83 -1.26
CA LEU A 28 2.76 -1.54 -1.92
C LEU A 28 4.23 -1.14 -1.87
N SER A 29 4.92 -1.42 -0.77
CA SER A 29 6.34 -1.13 -0.64
C SER A 29 7.19 -1.94 -1.62
N GLN A 30 6.84 -3.20 -1.84
CA GLN A 30 7.53 -4.03 -2.83
C GLN A 30 7.30 -3.51 -4.25
N LEU A 31 6.08 -3.07 -4.55
CA LEU A 31 5.73 -2.59 -5.89
C LEU A 31 6.25 -1.18 -6.16
N TYR A 32 6.56 -0.41 -5.12
CA TYR A 32 7.04 0.95 -5.28
C TYR A 32 8.41 1.03 -5.96
N VAL A 33 9.26 0.04 -5.74
CA VAL A 33 10.67 0.07 -6.19
C VAL A 33 10.89 -0.69 -7.50
N VAL A 34 9.82 -1.18 -8.12
CA VAL A 34 9.91 -1.94 -9.39
C VAL A 34 8.86 -1.41 -10.36
N GLU A 35 9.01 -1.73 -11.66
CA GLU A 35 7.97 -1.41 -12.64
C GLU A 35 6.81 -2.41 -12.55
N ALA A 36 7.14 -3.68 -12.36
CA ALA A 36 6.17 -4.75 -12.19
C ALA A 36 6.84 -5.90 -11.46
N ALA A 37 6.05 -6.68 -10.74
CA ALA A 37 6.56 -7.85 -10.02
C ALA A 37 5.63 -9.03 -10.25
N ASP A 38 6.22 -10.22 -10.36
CA ASP A 38 5.48 -11.47 -10.46
C ASP A 38 4.74 -11.74 -9.15
N PHE A 39 3.52 -12.24 -9.24
CA PHE A 39 2.67 -12.56 -8.08
C PHE A 39 3.39 -13.49 -7.10
N LEU A 40 4.06 -14.53 -7.62
CA LEU A 40 4.77 -15.48 -6.74
C LEU A 40 5.94 -14.83 -6.02
N PHE A 41 6.63 -13.92 -6.69
CA PHE A 41 7.73 -13.16 -6.07
C PHE A 41 7.20 -12.31 -4.92
N VAL A 42 6.11 -11.57 -5.14
CA VAL A 42 5.51 -10.73 -4.10
C VAL A 42 5.01 -11.59 -2.93
N MET A 43 4.42 -12.75 -3.24
CA MET A 43 3.97 -13.68 -2.22
C MET A 43 5.14 -14.14 -1.33
N GLN A 44 6.26 -14.49 -1.94
CA GLN A 44 7.46 -14.90 -1.20
C GLN A 44 8.04 -13.76 -0.36
N GLN A 45 8.12 -12.56 -0.94
CA GLN A 45 8.70 -11.40 -0.25
C GLN A 45 7.85 -10.92 0.92
N THR A 46 6.54 -11.05 0.82
CA THR A 46 5.63 -10.58 1.87
C THR A 46 5.30 -11.65 2.90
N GLY A 47 5.53 -12.91 2.57
CA GLY A 47 5.14 -14.03 3.43
C GLY A 47 3.65 -14.30 3.46
N LEU A 48 2.88 -13.69 2.57
CA LEU A 48 1.43 -13.88 2.50
C LEU A 48 1.09 -15.19 1.80
N THR A 49 -0.05 -15.77 2.15
CA THR A 49 -0.62 -16.89 1.41
C THR A 49 -1.17 -16.40 0.08
N GLN A 50 -1.36 -17.32 -0.86
CA GLN A 50 -1.95 -16.99 -2.16
C GLN A 50 -3.32 -16.31 -2.00
N GLY A 51 -4.17 -16.86 -1.13
CA GLY A 51 -5.50 -16.30 -0.89
C GLY A 51 -5.46 -14.92 -0.27
N ASN A 52 -4.59 -14.71 0.70
CA ASN A 52 -4.46 -13.40 1.36
C ASN A 52 -3.91 -12.35 0.39
N LEU A 53 -2.89 -12.70 -0.38
CA LEU A 53 -2.37 -11.78 -1.39
C LEU A 53 -3.43 -11.44 -2.43
N SER A 54 -4.15 -12.43 -2.95
CA SER A 54 -5.24 -12.19 -3.91
C SER A 54 -6.31 -11.28 -3.34
N SER A 55 -6.70 -11.49 -2.09
CA SER A 55 -7.72 -10.69 -1.43
C SER A 55 -7.28 -9.23 -1.29
N HIS A 56 -6.05 -9.01 -0.84
CA HIS A 56 -5.52 -7.65 -0.72
C HIS A 56 -5.35 -6.97 -2.08
N MET A 57 -4.87 -7.72 -3.08
CA MET A 57 -4.72 -7.18 -4.43
C MET A 57 -6.07 -6.76 -5.03
N SER A 58 -7.13 -7.54 -4.79
CA SER A 58 -8.46 -7.19 -5.27
C SER A 58 -8.95 -5.86 -4.68
N LYS A 59 -8.72 -5.65 -3.39
CA LYS A 59 -9.09 -4.39 -2.73
C LYS A 59 -8.28 -3.21 -3.27
N LEU A 60 -6.99 -3.40 -3.48
CA LEU A 60 -6.11 -2.36 -4.01
C LEU A 60 -6.44 -2.05 -5.48
N GLU A 61 -6.77 -3.08 -6.25
CA GLU A 61 -7.18 -2.90 -7.65
C GLU A 61 -8.49 -2.14 -7.75
N ALA A 62 -9.47 -2.48 -6.91
CA ALA A 62 -10.75 -1.80 -6.88
C ALA A 62 -10.61 -0.31 -6.55
N ALA A 63 -9.63 0.04 -5.75
CA ALA A 63 -9.34 1.43 -5.41
C ALA A 63 -8.50 2.15 -6.48
N GLY A 64 -8.02 1.43 -7.48
CA GLY A 64 -7.20 2.01 -8.55
C GLY A 64 -5.73 2.17 -8.15
N TYR A 65 -5.27 1.53 -7.08
CA TYR A 65 -3.90 1.69 -6.59
C TYR A 65 -2.92 0.72 -7.23
N VAL A 66 -3.40 -0.42 -7.71
CA VAL A 66 -2.57 -1.43 -8.36
C VAL A 66 -3.25 -1.92 -9.62
N GLU A 67 -2.44 -2.47 -10.51
CA GLU A 67 -2.90 -3.11 -11.73
C GLU A 67 -2.43 -4.56 -11.72
N VAL A 68 -3.34 -5.45 -12.09
CA VAL A 68 -3.07 -6.89 -12.18
C VAL A 68 -3.16 -7.27 -13.64
N GLN A 69 -2.06 -7.77 -14.18
CA GLN A 69 -1.98 -8.14 -15.59
C GLN A 69 -1.62 -9.62 -15.70
N LYS A 70 -2.50 -10.38 -16.35
CA LYS A 70 -2.26 -11.79 -16.62
C LYS A 70 -1.64 -11.94 -17.99
N GLU A 71 -0.56 -12.68 -18.07
CA GLU A 71 0.14 -12.93 -19.33
C GLU A 71 0.74 -14.33 -19.38
N PHE A 72 1.40 -14.63 -20.45
CA PHE A 72 2.12 -15.90 -20.60
C PHE A 72 3.60 -15.64 -20.79
N ALA A 73 4.42 -16.37 -20.02
CA ALA A 73 5.85 -16.47 -20.25
C ALA A 73 6.08 -17.81 -20.98
N GLY A 74 6.09 -17.76 -22.30
CA GLY A 74 6.03 -18.97 -23.11
C GLY A 74 4.65 -19.63 -22.96
N LYS A 75 4.61 -20.88 -22.52
CA LYS A 75 3.36 -21.61 -22.26
C LYS A 75 2.89 -21.49 -20.82
N ARG A 76 3.62 -20.76 -19.98
CA ARG A 76 3.33 -20.61 -18.55
C ARG A 76 2.52 -19.38 -18.29
N PRO A 77 1.35 -19.50 -17.67
CA PRO A 77 0.64 -18.31 -17.21
C PRO A 77 1.39 -17.67 -16.06
N ARG A 78 1.42 -16.34 -16.06
CA ARG A 78 1.94 -15.60 -14.91
C ARG A 78 1.14 -14.33 -14.69
N THR A 79 1.14 -13.85 -13.47
CA THR A 79 0.43 -12.65 -13.09
C THR A 79 1.44 -11.60 -12.66
N LEU A 80 1.38 -10.43 -13.30
CA LEU A 80 2.23 -9.29 -12.97
C LEU A 80 1.42 -8.27 -12.18
N LEU A 81 2.04 -7.74 -11.16
CA LEU A 81 1.47 -6.73 -10.29
C LEU A 81 2.28 -5.44 -10.44
N SER A 82 1.59 -4.32 -10.55
CA SER A 82 2.25 -3.02 -10.64
C SER A 82 1.47 -1.96 -9.90
N LEU A 83 2.20 -0.94 -9.45
CA LEU A 83 1.62 0.22 -8.80
C LEU A 83 1.15 1.18 -9.88
N THR A 84 -0.07 1.71 -9.73
CA THR A 84 -0.55 2.77 -10.63
C THR A 84 0.01 4.12 -10.17
N PRO A 85 -0.07 5.17 -11.02
CA PRO A 85 0.26 6.53 -10.56
C PRO A 85 -0.54 6.95 -9.33
N GLU A 86 -1.81 6.57 -9.26
CA GLU A 86 -2.68 6.86 -8.11
C GLU A 86 -2.21 6.12 -6.87
N GLY A 87 -1.82 4.85 -7.02
CA GLY A 87 -1.29 4.06 -5.90
C GLY A 87 0.05 4.59 -5.41
N ARG A 88 0.90 5.03 -6.33
CA ARG A 88 2.18 5.67 -5.98
C ARG A 88 1.94 6.94 -5.17
N ALA A 89 1.04 7.79 -5.65
CA ALA A 89 0.71 9.04 -4.95
C ALA A 89 0.09 8.74 -3.57
N ALA A 90 -0.77 7.73 -3.48
CA ALA A 90 -1.40 7.35 -2.21
C ALA A 90 -0.36 6.85 -1.20
N LEU A 91 0.60 6.04 -1.63
CA LEU A 91 1.66 5.54 -0.75
C LEU A 91 2.57 6.68 -0.30
N GLU A 92 2.96 7.56 -1.21
CA GLU A 92 3.80 8.72 -0.88
C GLU A 92 3.10 9.66 0.09
N GLY A 93 1.81 9.91 -0.13
CA GLY A 93 1.00 10.71 0.78
C GLY A 93 0.86 10.08 2.15
N TYR A 94 0.69 8.76 2.18
CA TYR A 94 0.64 8.00 3.43
C TYR A 94 1.95 8.15 4.21
N VAL A 95 3.09 8.00 3.55
CA VAL A 95 4.40 8.14 4.19
C VAL A 95 4.57 9.54 4.77
N SER A 96 4.18 10.57 4.03
CA SER A 96 4.25 11.96 4.50
C SER A 96 3.37 12.19 5.73
N SER A 97 2.14 11.67 5.71
CA SER A 97 1.21 11.80 6.84
C SER A 97 1.74 11.08 8.07
N MET A 98 2.29 9.88 7.89
CA MET A 98 2.85 9.11 8.99
C MET A 98 4.08 9.78 9.58
N LYS A 99 4.94 10.38 8.75
CA LYS A 99 6.10 11.13 9.24
C LYS A 99 5.66 12.30 10.13
N ARG A 100 4.66 13.05 9.71
CA ARG A 100 4.13 14.16 10.53
C ARG A 100 3.57 13.65 11.84
N LEU A 101 2.80 12.58 11.79
CA LEU A 101 2.20 11.98 12.99
C LEU A 101 3.28 11.47 13.94
N LEU A 102 4.25 10.72 13.42
CA LEU A 102 5.31 10.14 14.23
C LEU A 102 6.25 11.20 14.80
N ASN A 103 6.45 12.32 14.12
CA ASN A 103 7.25 13.42 14.64
C ASN A 103 6.66 13.99 15.92
N THR A 104 5.34 13.94 16.10
CA THR A 104 4.68 14.34 17.34
C THR A 104 5.14 13.50 18.51
N VAL A 105 5.41 12.23 18.27
CA VAL A 105 5.86 11.29 19.31
C VAL A 105 7.36 11.36 19.53
N LEU A 106 8.12 11.63 18.46
CA LEU A 106 9.58 11.59 18.50
C LEU A 106 10.24 12.87 19.02
N VAL A 107 9.50 13.94 19.07
CA VAL A 107 10.01 15.25 19.51
C VAL A 107 9.79 15.51 21.00
#